data_3b91c784d019f11a3c2fe7a950485996
#
_entry.id   3b91c784d019f11a3c2fe7a950485996
#
_cell.length_a   1.000
_cell.length_b   1.000
_cell.length_c   1.000
_cell.angle_alpha   90.00
_cell.angle_beta   90.00
_cell.angle_gamma   90.00
#
_symmetry.space_group_name_H-M   'P 1'
#
loop_
_entity.id
_entity.type
_entity.pdbx_description
1 polymer ?
#
loop_
_entity_poly.entity_id
_entity_poly.type
_entity_poly.pdbx_seq_one_letter_code
_entity_poly.pdbx_strand_id
1 'polypeptide(L)'
;MRAAIWIGAPALLRSAAISAYFATPLRRCAADLKNKLLHTGKKGNQMKIGFIGLGIMGKPMSKNLLKAGYSLVVLNHHAPTTAELTALGATAAETPKEVAAQSDILITMLPNSPQVREVALGKDGIIEGGKPGSVLIDMSSIAPLASREISVALAEKQIAMLDAPVSGGEPKAIDATLSVMVGGDKAVFDRCFEVMKAMAGSVVHTGEIGAGNVTKLANQVIVALNIAAMSEALVLATKAGVDPQRVYQAICGGLAGSAVLDAKAPMVMDRNFKPGFRIELHIKDLANALDTSQQIGAPLPLTGAVMEMMQALQADGLGAADHSALACYYEQLAQIEVIR
;
A
#
# COMPACT_ATOMS: atom_id res chain seq x y z
N MET A 1 -20.82 -31.98 40.80
CA MET A 1 -21.23 -32.14 39.39
C MET A 1 -20.10 -31.64 38.50
N ARG A 2 -19.64 -32.51 37.60
CA ARG A 2 -18.34 -32.42 36.91
C ARG A 2 -18.40 -31.41 35.75
N ALA A 3 -17.50 -30.42 35.75
CA ALA A 3 -17.24 -29.55 34.60
C ALA A 3 -16.46 -30.33 33.56
N ALA A 4 -16.96 -30.41 32.32
CA ALA A 4 -16.28 -30.99 31.20
C ALA A 4 -15.28 -29.99 30.62
N ILE A 5 -13.99 -30.36 30.66
CA ILE A 5 -12.91 -29.62 30.03
C ILE A 5 -12.88 -30.01 28.55
N TRP A 6 -13.10 -29.03 27.66
CA TRP A 6 -12.92 -29.18 26.23
C TRP A 6 -11.43 -29.08 25.91
N ILE A 7 -10.79 -30.20 25.59
CA ILE A 7 -9.41 -30.22 25.07
C ILE A 7 -9.51 -30.19 23.54
N GLY A 8 -9.24 -29.00 22.98
CA GLY A 8 -9.14 -28.81 21.52
C GLY A 8 -7.87 -29.44 20.98
N ALA A 9 -7.97 -30.14 19.85
CA ALA A 9 -6.84 -30.68 19.12
C ALA A 9 -5.92 -29.58 18.56
N PRO A 10 -4.61 -29.82 18.42
CA PRO A 10 -3.63 -28.78 18.20
C PRO A 10 -3.68 -28.18 16.78
N ALA A 11 -3.75 -26.89 16.71
CA ALA A 11 -3.71 -26.06 15.48
C ALA A 11 -2.40 -26.17 14.67
N LEU A 12 -1.42 -26.90 15.15
CA LEU A 12 -0.08 -27.03 14.57
C LEU A 12 -0.02 -27.80 13.24
N LEU A 13 -1.00 -28.64 12.93
CA LEU A 13 -0.99 -29.46 11.70
C LEU A 13 -1.51 -28.73 10.45
N ARG A 14 -2.27 -27.63 10.60
CA ARG A 14 -2.76 -26.85 9.44
C ARG A 14 -1.73 -25.82 8.92
N SER A 15 -0.88 -25.29 9.80
CA SER A 15 0.17 -24.33 9.44
C SER A 15 1.31 -24.98 8.63
N ALA A 16 1.68 -26.23 8.94
CA ALA A 16 2.74 -26.94 8.25
C ALA A 16 2.38 -27.34 6.81
N ALA A 17 1.11 -27.68 6.55
CA ALA A 17 0.65 -28.10 5.22
C ALA A 17 0.60 -26.91 4.24
N ILE A 18 0.20 -25.73 4.69
CA ILE A 18 0.18 -24.50 3.86
C ILE A 18 1.62 -24.02 3.58
N SER A 19 2.52 -24.12 4.55
CA SER A 19 3.94 -23.75 4.39
C SER A 19 4.68 -24.70 3.43
N ALA A 20 4.36 -26.01 3.44
CA ALA A 20 5.01 -27.00 2.58
C ALA A 20 4.56 -26.94 1.11
N TYR A 21 3.31 -26.55 0.84
CA TYR A 21 2.78 -26.47 -0.52
C TYR A 21 3.39 -25.32 -1.33
N PHE A 22 3.82 -24.25 -0.69
CA PHE A 22 4.41 -23.06 -1.32
C PHE A 22 5.95 -22.97 -1.25
N ALA A 23 6.61 -23.82 -0.46
CA ALA A 23 8.05 -23.68 -0.23
C ALA A 23 8.94 -24.33 -1.30
N THR A 24 8.46 -25.32 -2.04
CA THR A 24 9.32 -26.16 -2.89
C THR A 24 9.61 -25.58 -4.30
N PRO A 25 8.66 -24.96 -5.01
CA PRO A 25 8.95 -24.34 -6.32
C PRO A 25 9.78 -23.06 -6.21
N LEU A 26 9.54 -22.24 -5.18
CA LEU A 26 10.20 -20.96 -5.01
C LEU A 26 11.70 -21.07 -4.66
N ARG A 27 12.10 -22.08 -3.91
CA ARG A 27 13.51 -22.29 -3.53
C ARG A 27 14.40 -22.71 -4.69
N ARG A 28 13.90 -23.49 -5.66
CA ARG A 28 14.68 -23.88 -6.85
C ARG A 28 14.83 -22.71 -7.83
N CYS A 29 13.77 -21.93 -8.06
CA CYS A 29 13.83 -20.77 -8.93
C CYS A 29 14.74 -19.67 -8.37
N ALA A 30 14.73 -19.43 -7.05
CA ALA A 30 15.59 -18.44 -6.38
C ALA A 30 17.08 -18.80 -6.43
N ALA A 31 17.42 -20.11 -6.37
CA ALA A 31 18.82 -20.54 -6.44
C ALA A 31 19.43 -20.36 -7.84
N ASP A 32 18.66 -20.63 -8.89
CA ASP A 32 19.12 -20.43 -10.29
C ASP A 32 19.17 -18.93 -10.66
N LEU A 33 18.28 -18.11 -10.10
CA LEU A 33 18.36 -16.65 -10.23
C LEU A 33 19.60 -16.07 -9.52
N LYS A 34 19.95 -16.56 -8.34
CA LYS A 34 21.13 -16.09 -7.61
C LYS A 34 22.42 -16.21 -8.42
N ASN A 35 22.62 -17.33 -9.14
CA ASN A 35 23.84 -17.53 -9.93
C ASN A 35 23.91 -16.70 -11.21
N LYS A 36 22.77 -16.32 -11.80
CA LYS A 36 22.73 -15.44 -12.99
C LYS A 36 22.79 -13.95 -12.65
N LEU A 37 22.31 -13.54 -11.45
CA LEU A 37 22.22 -12.14 -11.03
C LEU A 37 23.54 -11.57 -10.52
N LEU A 38 24.52 -12.41 -10.11
CA LEU A 38 25.82 -11.97 -9.57
C LEU A 38 26.82 -11.51 -10.63
N HIS A 39 26.52 -11.61 -11.92
CA HIS A 39 27.52 -11.37 -13.00
C HIS A 39 27.20 -10.26 -13.99
N THR A 40 26.24 -9.35 -13.74
CA THR A 40 26.01 -8.20 -14.63
C THR A 40 26.41 -6.87 -14.02
N GLY A 41 27.62 -6.78 -13.55
CA GLY A 41 28.32 -5.51 -13.31
C GLY A 41 28.75 -4.86 -14.62
N LYS A 42 27.81 -4.40 -15.47
CA LYS A 42 28.12 -3.56 -16.63
C LYS A 42 28.05 -2.09 -16.21
N LYS A 43 29.21 -1.48 -16.04
CA LYS A 43 29.39 -0.03 -16.17
C LYS A 43 28.98 0.35 -17.62
N GLY A 44 27.88 1.12 -17.78
CA GLY A 44 27.54 1.72 -19.05
C GLY A 44 26.09 1.63 -19.52
N ASN A 45 25.22 0.82 -18.92
CA ASN A 45 23.79 0.84 -19.26
C ASN A 45 22.99 1.41 -18.09
N GLN A 46 22.52 2.64 -18.26
CA GLN A 46 21.64 3.29 -17.27
C GLN A 46 20.36 2.45 -17.16
N MET A 47 20.06 1.94 -15.95
CA MET A 47 18.90 1.11 -15.65
C MET A 47 17.62 1.83 -16.09
N LYS A 48 16.79 1.17 -16.92
CA LYS A 48 15.57 1.74 -17.47
C LYS A 48 14.36 1.27 -16.66
N ILE A 49 13.55 2.22 -16.20
CA ILE A 49 12.41 1.97 -15.32
C ILE A 49 11.12 2.14 -16.11
N GLY A 50 10.23 1.16 -16.06
CA GLY A 50 8.86 1.25 -16.53
C GLY A 50 7.94 1.66 -15.39
N PHE A 51 7.06 2.64 -15.57
CA PHE A 51 6.12 3.07 -14.54
C PHE A 51 4.67 3.03 -15.06
N ILE A 52 3.83 2.27 -14.37
CA ILE A 52 2.42 2.05 -14.72
C ILE A 52 1.52 2.50 -13.56
N GLY A 53 0.61 3.43 -13.86
CA GLY A 53 -0.29 4.02 -12.86
C GLY A 53 0.14 5.43 -12.46
N LEU A 54 -0.19 6.42 -13.31
CA LEU A 54 0.20 7.83 -13.19
C LEU A 54 -0.86 8.70 -12.49
N GLY A 55 -1.57 8.12 -11.51
CA GLY A 55 -2.55 8.84 -10.68
C GLY A 55 -1.88 9.77 -9.66
N ILE A 56 -2.66 10.15 -8.63
CA ILE A 56 -2.25 11.12 -7.59
C ILE A 56 -0.92 10.76 -6.91
N MET A 57 -0.64 9.47 -6.75
CA MET A 57 0.62 8.97 -6.15
C MET A 57 1.70 8.75 -7.23
N GLY A 58 1.37 8.06 -8.31
CA GLY A 58 2.36 7.63 -9.31
C GLY A 58 2.96 8.77 -10.11
N LYS A 59 2.21 9.83 -10.38
CA LYS A 59 2.72 11.01 -11.08
C LYS A 59 3.89 11.68 -10.34
N PRO A 60 3.78 12.08 -9.05
CA PRO A 60 4.91 12.65 -8.33
C PRO A 60 6.05 11.63 -8.13
N MET A 61 5.76 10.35 -7.92
CA MET A 61 6.78 9.31 -7.81
C MET A 61 7.61 9.19 -9.10
N SER A 62 6.94 9.20 -10.26
CA SER A 62 7.60 9.21 -11.59
C SER A 62 8.51 10.43 -11.77
N LYS A 63 8.06 11.62 -11.35
CA LYS A 63 8.88 12.84 -11.39
C LYS A 63 10.13 12.72 -10.52
N ASN A 64 10.03 12.11 -9.35
CA ASN A 64 11.17 11.91 -8.46
C ASN A 64 12.20 10.96 -9.07
N LEU A 65 11.77 9.90 -9.79
CA LEU A 65 12.67 9.03 -10.53
C LEU A 65 13.40 9.76 -11.66
N LEU A 66 12.70 10.60 -12.45
CA LEU A 66 13.31 11.43 -13.46
C LEU A 66 14.33 12.41 -12.86
N LYS A 67 13.96 13.07 -11.75
CA LYS A 67 14.83 13.99 -11.00
C LYS A 67 16.09 13.28 -10.46
N ALA A 68 15.97 12.00 -10.09
CA ALA A 68 17.09 11.16 -9.67
C ALA A 68 17.97 10.68 -10.84
N GLY A 69 17.61 11.01 -12.08
CA GLY A 69 18.40 10.69 -13.29
C GLY A 69 18.09 9.34 -13.93
N TYR A 70 17.01 8.66 -13.52
CA TYR A 70 16.60 7.41 -14.15
C TYR A 70 15.94 7.65 -15.51
N SER A 71 16.21 6.77 -16.49
CA SER A 71 15.45 6.71 -17.74
C SER A 71 14.11 6.06 -17.50
N LEU A 72 13.00 6.73 -17.88
CA LEU A 72 11.65 6.31 -17.57
C LEU A 72 10.83 6.00 -18.82
N VAL A 73 10.11 4.88 -18.81
CA VAL A 73 9.03 4.54 -19.75
C VAL A 73 7.72 4.53 -19.00
N VAL A 74 6.72 5.26 -19.47
CA VAL A 74 5.41 5.37 -18.82
C VAL A 74 4.30 4.84 -19.70
N LEU A 75 3.27 4.24 -19.08
CA LEU A 75 2.08 3.81 -19.81
C LEU A 75 1.22 5.03 -20.17
N ASN A 76 0.87 5.15 -21.46
CA ASN A 76 -0.02 6.18 -21.98
C ASN A 76 -1.49 5.84 -21.68
N HIS A 77 -1.92 6.01 -20.42
CA HIS A 77 -3.31 5.79 -20.02
C HIS A 77 -4.07 7.10 -19.74
N HIS A 78 -3.35 8.17 -19.40
CA HIS A 78 -3.93 9.49 -19.11
C HIS A 78 -3.11 10.58 -19.82
N ALA A 79 -3.56 10.96 -21.00
CA ALA A 79 -2.81 11.82 -21.92
C ALA A 79 -2.19 13.10 -21.29
N PRO A 80 -2.88 13.90 -20.46
CA PRO A 80 -2.28 15.08 -19.85
C PRO A 80 -1.08 14.78 -18.96
N THR A 81 -1.16 13.74 -18.13
CA THR A 81 -0.07 13.34 -17.23
C THR A 81 1.10 12.75 -18.04
N THR A 82 0.80 11.94 -19.05
CA THR A 82 1.82 11.38 -19.93
C THR A 82 2.58 12.47 -20.67
N ALA A 83 1.88 13.48 -21.23
CA ALA A 83 2.49 14.63 -21.90
C ALA A 83 3.42 15.42 -20.96
N GLU A 84 3.01 15.62 -19.70
CA GLU A 84 3.85 16.29 -18.71
C GLU A 84 5.15 15.51 -18.41
N LEU A 85 5.07 14.18 -18.26
CA LEU A 85 6.24 13.35 -17.99
C LEU A 85 7.15 13.20 -19.21
N THR A 86 6.58 13.17 -20.42
CA THR A 86 7.39 13.13 -21.66
C THR A 86 8.12 14.45 -21.88
N ALA A 87 7.52 15.58 -21.54
CA ALA A 87 8.21 16.88 -21.53
C ALA A 87 9.39 16.92 -20.54
N LEU A 88 9.36 16.09 -19.49
CA LEU A 88 10.46 15.92 -18.53
C LEU A 88 11.46 14.83 -18.92
N GLY A 89 11.31 14.21 -20.11
CA GLY A 89 12.26 13.23 -20.65
C GLY A 89 11.82 11.76 -20.53
N ALA A 90 10.60 11.46 -20.09
CA ALA A 90 10.08 10.09 -20.12
C ALA A 90 9.71 9.68 -21.56
N THR A 91 9.73 8.38 -21.85
CA THR A 91 9.20 7.78 -23.09
C THR A 91 7.80 7.22 -22.80
N ALA A 92 6.83 7.41 -23.69
CA ALA A 92 5.51 6.80 -23.59
C ALA A 92 5.45 5.46 -24.33
N ALA A 93 4.62 4.54 -23.83
CA ALA A 93 4.25 3.28 -24.48
C ALA A 93 2.75 3.03 -24.31
N GLU A 94 2.12 2.26 -25.20
CA GLU A 94 0.67 2.14 -25.28
C GLU A 94 0.13 0.95 -24.46
N THR A 95 0.97 -0.05 -24.19
CA THR A 95 0.57 -1.25 -23.43
C THR A 95 1.55 -1.56 -22.29
N PRO A 96 1.10 -2.24 -21.22
CA PRO A 96 2.00 -2.75 -20.20
C PRO A 96 3.12 -3.62 -20.75
N LYS A 97 2.83 -4.43 -21.77
CA LYS A 97 3.79 -5.24 -22.52
C LYS A 97 4.90 -4.40 -23.13
N GLU A 98 4.56 -3.31 -23.79
CA GLU A 98 5.54 -2.40 -24.42
C GLU A 98 6.40 -1.68 -23.36
N VAL A 99 5.79 -1.28 -22.24
CA VAL A 99 6.53 -0.73 -21.09
C VAL A 99 7.53 -1.77 -20.59
N ALA A 100 7.08 -3.01 -20.40
CA ALA A 100 7.91 -4.11 -19.88
C ALA A 100 9.05 -4.47 -20.82
N ALA A 101 8.79 -4.54 -22.13
CA ALA A 101 9.80 -4.88 -23.15
C ALA A 101 10.97 -3.88 -23.18
N GLN A 102 10.76 -2.65 -22.73
CA GLN A 102 11.76 -1.57 -22.73
C GLN A 102 12.43 -1.36 -21.37
N SER A 103 12.04 -2.11 -20.32
CA SER A 103 12.43 -1.80 -18.95
C SER A 103 13.18 -2.96 -18.28
N ASP A 104 14.07 -2.62 -17.34
CA ASP A 104 14.78 -3.58 -16.47
C ASP A 104 14.05 -3.73 -15.12
N ILE A 105 13.43 -2.65 -14.65
CA ILE A 105 12.59 -2.59 -13.46
C ILE A 105 11.25 -1.99 -13.86
N LEU A 106 10.18 -2.59 -13.38
CA LEU A 106 8.81 -2.17 -13.58
C LEU A 106 8.23 -1.73 -12.24
N ILE A 107 7.52 -0.63 -12.22
CA ILE A 107 6.82 -0.14 -11.03
C ILE A 107 5.34 -0.02 -11.37
N THR A 108 4.49 -0.60 -10.53
CA THR A 108 3.03 -0.43 -10.59
C THR A 108 2.54 0.36 -9.38
N MET A 109 1.62 1.31 -9.62
CA MET A 109 0.96 2.11 -8.59
C MET A 109 -0.54 2.22 -8.93
N LEU A 110 -1.30 1.18 -8.64
CA LEU A 110 -2.65 0.93 -9.13
C LEU A 110 -3.66 0.84 -7.97
N PRO A 111 -4.97 0.97 -8.26
CA PRO A 111 -5.98 1.07 -7.19
C PRO A 111 -6.13 -0.17 -6.32
N ASN A 112 -6.14 -1.39 -6.89
CA ASN A 112 -6.39 -2.63 -6.12
C ASN A 112 -5.91 -3.88 -6.89
N SER A 113 -6.08 -5.06 -6.28
CA SER A 113 -5.63 -6.36 -6.79
C SER A 113 -6.09 -6.69 -8.22
N PRO A 114 -7.37 -6.43 -8.64
CA PRO A 114 -7.79 -6.71 -10.02
C PRO A 114 -6.97 -5.95 -11.06
N GLN A 115 -6.71 -4.66 -10.84
CA GLN A 115 -5.95 -3.83 -11.77
C GLN A 115 -4.47 -4.25 -11.84
N VAL A 116 -3.87 -4.59 -10.69
CA VAL A 116 -2.48 -5.10 -10.68
C VAL A 116 -2.39 -6.43 -11.41
N ARG A 117 -3.35 -7.34 -11.19
CA ARG A 117 -3.42 -8.63 -11.87
C ARG A 117 -3.57 -8.46 -13.39
N GLU A 118 -4.47 -7.59 -13.83
CA GLU A 118 -4.70 -7.31 -15.26
C GLU A 118 -3.44 -6.75 -15.93
N VAL A 119 -2.80 -5.75 -15.31
CA VAL A 119 -1.57 -5.14 -15.84
C VAL A 119 -0.41 -6.13 -15.83
N ALA A 120 -0.30 -6.97 -14.80
CA ALA A 120 0.81 -7.91 -14.68
C ALA A 120 0.63 -9.14 -15.57
N LEU A 121 -0.57 -9.74 -15.59
CA LEU A 121 -0.82 -11.09 -16.13
C LEU A 121 -1.85 -11.11 -17.28
N GLY A 122 -2.57 -10.01 -17.52
CA GLY A 122 -3.61 -9.91 -18.55
C GLY A 122 -3.02 -9.88 -19.96
N LYS A 123 -3.92 -9.78 -20.94
CA LYS A 123 -3.53 -9.61 -22.35
C LYS A 123 -2.71 -8.33 -22.50
N ASP A 124 -1.62 -8.40 -23.27
CA ASP A 124 -0.64 -7.32 -23.42
C ASP A 124 -0.08 -6.82 -22.07
N GLY A 125 -0.08 -7.70 -21.06
CA GLY A 125 0.44 -7.45 -19.72
C GLY A 125 1.95 -7.54 -19.62
N ILE A 126 2.47 -7.23 -18.42
CA ILE A 126 3.91 -7.28 -18.11
C ILE A 126 4.51 -8.66 -18.40
N ILE A 127 3.78 -9.75 -18.09
CA ILE A 127 4.24 -11.12 -18.29
C ILE A 127 4.58 -11.46 -19.76
N GLU A 128 3.95 -10.78 -20.70
CA GLU A 128 4.19 -10.99 -22.14
C GLU A 128 5.39 -10.19 -22.68
N GLY A 129 5.73 -9.06 -22.06
CA GLY A 129 6.79 -8.17 -22.52
C GLY A 129 8.05 -8.19 -21.68
N GLY A 130 7.94 -8.63 -20.43
CA GLY A 130 9.05 -8.63 -19.46
C GLY A 130 10.18 -9.57 -19.85
N LYS A 131 11.41 -9.11 -19.65
CA LYS A 131 12.62 -9.88 -19.97
C LYS A 131 13.01 -10.77 -18.78
N PRO A 132 13.62 -11.95 -19.03
CA PRO A 132 14.24 -12.72 -17.96
C PRO A 132 15.22 -11.88 -17.14
N GLY A 133 15.06 -11.86 -15.81
CA GLY A 133 15.87 -11.05 -14.89
C GLY A 133 15.33 -9.64 -14.62
N SER A 134 14.25 -9.20 -15.29
CA SER A 134 13.55 -7.98 -14.89
C SER A 134 12.82 -8.15 -13.54
N VAL A 135 12.45 -7.03 -12.92
CA VAL A 135 11.77 -7.00 -11.61
C VAL A 135 10.50 -6.18 -11.71
N LEU A 136 9.39 -6.71 -11.21
CA LEU A 136 8.21 -5.93 -10.91
C LEU A 136 8.26 -5.49 -9.43
N ILE A 137 8.20 -4.19 -9.19
CA ILE A 137 7.99 -3.57 -7.86
C ILE A 137 6.54 -3.08 -7.83
N ASP A 138 5.65 -3.83 -7.19
CA ASP A 138 4.27 -3.37 -7.03
C ASP A 138 4.15 -2.49 -5.78
N MET A 139 3.99 -1.19 -5.99
CA MET A 139 3.84 -0.20 -4.91
C MET A 139 2.35 0.05 -4.57
N SER A 140 1.46 -0.73 -5.13
CA SER A 140 0.02 -0.69 -4.87
C SER A 140 -0.32 -1.33 -3.52
N SER A 141 -1.39 -0.86 -2.86
CA SER A 141 -1.96 -1.52 -1.68
C SER A 141 -3.00 -2.55 -2.13
N ILE A 142 -2.60 -3.82 -2.15
CA ILE A 142 -3.42 -4.96 -2.61
C ILE A 142 -3.48 -6.08 -1.55
N ALA A 143 -4.30 -7.08 -1.80
CA ALA A 143 -4.35 -8.26 -0.95
C ALA A 143 -3.01 -9.02 -0.99
N PRO A 144 -2.42 -9.43 0.16
CA PRO A 144 -1.16 -10.17 0.19
C PRO A 144 -1.17 -11.47 -0.62
N LEU A 145 -2.31 -12.16 -0.67
CA LEU A 145 -2.48 -13.35 -1.49
C LEU A 145 -2.35 -13.05 -2.98
N ALA A 146 -2.91 -11.93 -3.46
CA ALA A 146 -2.78 -11.51 -4.85
C ALA A 146 -1.31 -11.26 -5.23
N SER A 147 -0.52 -10.62 -4.35
CA SER A 147 0.93 -10.44 -4.56
C SER A 147 1.65 -11.76 -4.73
N ARG A 148 1.33 -12.77 -3.89
CA ARG A 148 1.92 -14.10 -3.96
C ARG A 148 1.57 -14.81 -5.27
N GLU A 149 0.30 -14.79 -5.68
CA GLU A 149 -0.17 -15.42 -6.92
C GLU A 149 0.47 -14.78 -8.16
N ILE A 150 0.51 -13.45 -8.22
CA ILE A 150 1.16 -12.72 -9.32
C ILE A 150 2.65 -13.05 -9.37
N SER A 151 3.33 -13.07 -8.22
CA SER A 151 4.75 -13.41 -8.14
C SER A 151 5.06 -14.83 -8.66
N VAL A 152 4.21 -15.82 -8.36
CA VAL A 152 4.37 -17.19 -8.86
C VAL A 152 4.27 -17.21 -10.39
N ALA A 153 3.26 -16.55 -10.96
CA ALA A 153 3.08 -16.51 -12.42
C ALA A 153 4.24 -15.80 -13.14
N LEU A 154 4.71 -14.66 -12.59
CA LEU A 154 5.85 -13.92 -13.15
C LEU A 154 7.16 -14.71 -13.08
N ALA A 155 7.34 -15.51 -12.02
CA ALA A 155 8.53 -16.35 -11.85
C ALA A 155 8.70 -17.39 -12.95
N GLU A 156 7.62 -17.88 -13.56
CA GLU A 156 7.65 -18.79 -14.73
C GLU A 156 8.34 -18.13 -15.94
N LYS A 157 8.30 -16.81 -16.02
CA LYS A 157 9.00 -16.01 -17.05
C LYS A 157 10.34 -15.44 -16.56
N GLN A 158 10.82 -15.89 -15.39
CA GLN A 158 12.05 -15.38 -14.76
C GLN A 158 11.98 -13.87 -14.46
N ILE A 159 10.78 -13.35 -14.19
CA ILE A 159 10.53 -11.99 -13.70
C ILE A 159 10.37 -12.07 -12.19
N ALA A 160 11.24 -11.39 -11.44
CA ALA A 160 11.11 -11.32 -9.98
C ALA A 160 10.05 -10.28 -9.58
N MET A 161 9.46 -10.44 -8.40
CA MET A 161 8.50 -9.48 -7.87
C MET A 161 8.83 -9.08 -6.43
N LEU A 162 8.64 -7.79 -6.14
CA LEU A 162 8.55 -7.23 -4.79
C LEU A 162 7.17 -6.61 -4.61
N ASP A 163 6.51 -6.87 -3.50
CA ASP A 163 5.37 -6.09 -3.05
C ASP A 163 5.87 -4.97 -2.13
N ALA A 164 5.64 -3.72 -2.53
CA ALA A 164 6.29 -2.56 -1.93
C ALA A 164 5.29 -1.40 -1.67
N PRO A 165 4.15 -1.65 -1.03
CA PRO A 165 3.17 -0.61 -0.75
C PRO A 165 3.76 0.53 0.06
N VAL A 166 3.12 1.71 -0.08
CA VAL A 166 3.62 2.97 0.48
C VAL A 166 2.68 3.57 1.52
N SER A 167 3.24 4.39 2.39
CA SER A 167 2.51 5.22 3.35
C SER A 167 3.07 6.65 3.33
N GLY A 168 2.15 7.65 3.45
CA GLY A 168 2.51 9.06 3.52
C GLY A 168 1.62 9.98 2.69
N GLY A 169 0.82 9.41 1.77
CA GLY A 169 -0.08 10.17 0.89
C GLY A 169 0.65 11.04 -0.14
N GLU A 170 -0.13 11.84 -0.88
CA GLU A 170 0.38 12.70 -1.95
C GLU A 170 1.50 13.66 -1.51
N PRO A 171 1.42 14.35 -0.36
CA PRO A 171 2.49 15.26 0.05
C PRO A 171 3.84 14.57 0.16
N LYS A 172 3.89 13.38 0.79
CA LYS A 172 5.14 12.62 0.90
C LYS A 172 5.59 11.99 -0.41
N ALA A 173 4.67 11.72 -1.34
CA ALA A 173 5.01 11.28 -2.68
C ALA A 173 5.68 12.42 -3.48
N ILE A 174 5.22 13.67 -3.32
CA ILE A 174 5.83 14.87 -3.92
C ILE A 174 7.24 15.09 -3.36
N ASP A 175 7.40 15.02 -2.04
CA ASP A 175 8.64 15.32 -1.33
C ASP A 175 9.67 14.17 -1.34
N ALA A 176 9.35 13.02 -1.98
CA ALA A 176 10.19 11.83 -1.95
C ALA A 176 10.47 11.31 -0.52
N THR A 177 9.49 11.44 0.38
CA THR A 177 9.61 11.05 1.80
C THR A 177 8.66 9.92 2.20
N LEU A 178 8.16 9.15 1.24
CA LEU A 178 7.30 7.99 1.49
C LEU A 178 7.97 6.98 2.43
N SER A 179 7.15 6.23 3.16
CA SER A 179 7.58 5.00 3.82
C SER A 179 7.18 3.82 2.94
N VAL A 180 8.16 3.00 2.54
CA VAL A 180 7.97 1.83 1.68
C VAL A 180 8.19 0.56 2.50
N MET A 181 7.22 -0.35 2.48
CA MET A 181 7.22 -1.62 3.19
C MET A 181 7.39 -2.74 2.16
N VAL A 182 8.54 -3.43 2.16
CA VAL A 182 8.90 -4.30 1.05
C VAL A 182 8.90 -5.76 1.46
N GLY A 183 8.11 -6.57 0.73
CA GLY A 183 8.16 -8.02 0.77
C GLY A 183 8.78 -8.59 -0.50
N GLY A 184 9.49 -9.71 -0.38
CA GLY A 184 10.10 -10.43 -1.48
C GLY A 184 11.53 -10.88 -1.20
N ASP A 185 12.20 -11.43 -2.21
CA ASP A 185 13.58 -11.92 -2.07
C ASP A 185 14.54 -10.78 -1.68
N LYS A 186 15.36 -11.02 -0.66
CA LYS A 186 16.29 -10.03 -0.11
C LYS A 186 17.32 -9.54 -1.14
N ALA A 187 17.82 -10.41 -2.00
CA ALA A 187 18.80 -10.01 -3.02
C ALA A 187 18.16 -9.14 -4.11
N VAL A 188 16.89 -9.41 -4.46
CA VAL A 188 16.10 -8.56 -5.36
C VAL A 188 15.83 -7.21 -4.71
N PHE A 189 15.47 -7.20 -3.42
CA PHE A 189 15.32 -5.97 -2.64
C PHE A 189 16.59 -5.12 -2.69
N ASP A 190 17.76 -5.70 -2.38
CA ASP A 190 19.02 -4.97 -2.35
C ASP A 190 19.38 -4.37 -3.72
N ARG A 191 19.08 -5.09 -4.80
CA ARG A 191 19.26 -4.58 -6.18
C ARG A 191 18.37 -3.38 -6.50
N CYS A 192 17.15 -3.34 -5.95
CA CYS A 192 16.15 -2.31 -6.22
C CYS A 192 16.12 -1.19 -5.18
N PHE A 193 16.91 -1.27 -4.12
CA PHE A 193 16.86 -0.36 -2.98
C PHE A 193 17.00 1.11 -3.40
N GLU A 194 18.00 1.47 -4.20
CA GLU A 194 18.25 2.85 -4.62
C GLU A 194 17.12 3.42 -5.48
N VAL A 195 16.45 2.58 -6.29
CA VAL A 195 15.28 3.00 -7.07
C VAL A 195 14.11 3.38 -6.15
N MET A 196 13.84 2.54 -5.15
CA MET A 196 12.78 2.83 -4.17
C MET A 196 13.15 4.04 -3.31
N LYS A 197 14.43 4.17 -2.94
CA LYS A 197 14.96 5.28 -2.13
C LYS A 197 14.82 6.63 -2.82
N ALA A 198 14.85 6.68 -4.15
CA ALA A 198 14.62 7.90 -4.93
C ALA A 198 13.21 8.50 -4.73
N MET A 199 12.25 7.71 -4.23
CA MET A 199 10.87 8.13 -3.97
C MET A 199 10.50 8.14 -2.48
N ALA A 200 11.45 7.77 -1.58
CA ALA A 200 11.12 7.44 -0.20
C ALA A 200 12.14 7.97 0.83
N GLY A 201 11.62 8.40 1.97
CA GLY A 201 12.42 8.69 3.17
C GLY A 201 12.87 7.41 3.89
N SER A 202 12.01 6.38 3.88
CA SER A 202 12.26 5.09 4.54
C SER A 202 11.88 3.94 3.59
N VAL A 203 12.75 2.93 3.49
CA VAL A 203 12.51 1.69 2.72
C VAL A 203 12.92 0.51 3.59
N VAL A 204 11.95 -0.33 3.97
CA VAL A 204 12.18 -1.42 4.92
C VAL A 204 11.79 -2.76 4.30
N HIS A 205 12.71 -3.72 4.28
CA HIS A 205 12.42 -5.11 3.93
C HIS A 205 11.74 -5.80 5.13
N THR A 206 10.51 -6.26 4.94
CA THR A 206 9.66 -6.79 6.01
C THR A 206 9.50 -8.31 5.97
N GLY A 207 10.02 -8.97 4.94
CA GLY A 207 9.98 -10.42 4.80
C GLY A 207 9.77 -10.90 3.37
N GLU A 208 9.30 -12.12 3.20
CA GLU A 208 9.01 -12.74 1.91
C GLU A 208 7.85 -12.04 1.18
N ILE A 209 7.61 -12.43 -0.08
CA ILE A 209 6.52 -11.87 -0.91
C ILE A 209 5.17 -11.89 -0.18
N GLY A 210 4.48 -10.76 -0.21
CA GLY A 210 3.24 -10.48 0.51
C GLY A 210 3.46 -9.84 1.89
N ALA A 211 4.69 -9.85 2.45
CA ALA A 211 4.97 -9.25 3.75
C ALA A 211 4.87 -7.71 3.72
N GLY A 212 5.20 -7.07 2.61
CA GLY A 212 4.99 -5.64 2.40
C GLY A 212 3.52 -5.27 2.53
N ASN A 213 2.64 -5.97 1.80
CA ASN A 213 1.20 -5.73 1.87
C ASN A 213 0.61 -6.09 3.24
N VAL A 214 1.04 -7.17 3.91
CA VAL A 214 0.64 -7.45 5.30
C VAL A 214 1.01 -6.30 6.23
N THR A 215 2.24 -5.78 6.10
CA THR A 215 2.70 -4.63 6.90
C THR A 215 1.88 -3.37 6.60
N LYS A 216 1.52 -3.15 5.33
CA LYS A 216 0.63 -2.05 4.94
C LYS A 216 -0.77 -2.21 5.54
N LEU A 217 -1.35 -3.42 5.53
CA LEU A 217 -2.65 -3.67 6.16
C LEU A 217 -2.60 -3.39 7.67
N ALA A 218 -1.54 -3.81 8.36
CA ALA A 218 -1.34 -3.49 9.77
C ALA A 218 -1.27 -1.96 10.01
N ASN A 219 -0.55 -1.23 9.13
CA ASN A 219 -0.54 0.24 9.17
C ASN A 219 -1.95 0.82 9.01
N GLN A 220 -2.75 0.33 8.05
CA GLN A 220 -4.09 0.85 7.79
C GLN A 220 -5.06 0.57 8.95
N VAL A 221 -4.97 -0.60 9.58
CA VAL A 221 -5.70 -0.91 10.82
C VAL A 221 -5.39 0.13 11.90
N ILE A 222 -4.11 0.39 12.19
CA ILE A 222 -3.70 1.37 13.21
C ILE A 222 -4.21 2.77 12.86
N VAL A 223 -4.08 3.19 11.59
CA VAL A 223 -4.55 4.52 11.14
C VAL A 223 -6.05 4.65 11.32
N ALA A 224 -6.84 3.65 10.91
CA ALA A 224 -8.30 3.67 11.05
C ALA A 224 -8.73 3.78 12.52
N LEU A 225 -8.14 2.94 13.38
CA LEU A 225 -8.46 2.92 14.81
C LEU A 225 -8.02 4.19 15.53
N ASN A 226 -6.89 4.77 15.14
CA ASN A 226 -6.47 6.08 15.69
C ASN A 226 -7.45 7.20 15.30
N ILE A 227 -7.99 7.20 14.06
CA ILE A 227 -9.01 8.19 13.66
C ILE A 227 -10.29 7.96 14.45
N ALA A 228 -10.73 6.73 14.63
CA ALA A 228 -11.92 6.40 15.41
C ALA A 228 -11.76 6.87 16.88
N ALA A 229 -10.67 6.50 17.53
CA ALA A 229 -10.38 6.88 18.91
C ALA A 229 -10.30 8.41 19.10
N MET A 230 -9.62 9.11 18.17
CA MET A 230 -9.57 10.57 18.14
C MET A 230 -10.98 11.16 18.02
N SER A 231 -11.80 10.63 17.13
CA SER A 231 -13.16 11.13 16.87
C SER A 231 -14.05 10.99 18.09
N GLU A 232 -14.06 9.80 18.74
CA GLU A 232 -14.79 9.58 19.99
C GLU A 232 -14.34 10.55 21.10
N ALA A 233 -13.03 10.72 21.27
CA ALA A 233 -12.47 11.57 22.30
C ALA A 233 -12.84 13.05 22.10
N LEU A 234 -12.76 13.56 20.88
CA LEU A 234 -13.11 14.96 20.58
C LEU A 234 -14.62 15.20 20.73
N VAL A 235 -15.46 14.25 20.27
CA VAL A 235 -16.92 14.34 20.46
C VAL A 235 -17.29 14.30 21.94
N LEU A 236 -16.70 13.40 22.74
CA LEU A 236 -16.90 13.35 24.20
C LEU A 236 -16.57 14.70 24.85
N ALA A 237 -15.40 15.24 24.53
CA ALA A 237 -14.94 16.52 25.10
C ALA A 237 -15.86 17.68 24.73
N THR A 238 -16.23 17.79 23.46
CA THR A 238 -17.12 18.84 22.94
C THR A 238 -18.49 18.73 23.59
N LYS A 239 -19.04 17.50 23.71
CA LYS A 239 -20.34 17.26 24.38
C LYS A 239 -20.32 17.61 25.87
N ALA A 240 -19.17 17.49 26.52
CA ALA A 240 -18.94 17.89 27.91
C ALA A 240 -18.70 19.41 28.07
N GLY A 241 -18.73 20.18 26.99
CA GLY A 241 -18.52 21.64 27.02
C GLY A 241 -17.03 22.05 27.08
N VAL A 242 -16.10 21.14 26.76
CA VAL A 242 -14.67 21.42 26.72
C VAL A 242 -14.27 21.75 25.29
N ASP A 243 -13.50 22.82 25.13
CA ASP A 243 -12.96 23.25 23.83
C ASP A 243 -12.05 22.16 23.22
N PRO A 244 -12.38 21.57 22.06
CA PRO A 244 -11.63 20.48 21.46
C PRO A 244 -10.19 20.87 21.08
N GLN A 245 -9.93 22.16 20.78
CA GLN A 245 -8.58 22.64 20.50
C GLN A 245 -7.70 22.57 21.76
N ARG A 246 -8.25 22.90 22.95
CA ARG A 246 -7.51 22.80 24.22
C ARG A 246 -7.27 21.32 24.59
N VAL A 247 -8.24 20.46 24.33
CA VAL A 247 -8.07 19.00 24.53
C VAL A 247 -6.93 18.50 23.66
N TYR A 248 -6.94 18.78 22.36
CA TYR A 248 -5.85 18.41 21.44
C TYR A 248 -4.48 18.88 21.96
N GLN A 249 -4.36 20.18 22.34
CA GLN A 249 -3.10 20.73 22.86
C GLN A 249 -2.62 20.03 24.14
N ALA A 250 -3.54 19.63 25.00
CA ALA A 250 -3.20 18.96 26.26
C ALA A 250 -2.72 17.51 26.10
N ILE A 251 -3.21 16.79 25.07
CA ILE A 251 -2.96 15.34 24.93
C ILE A 251 -1.97 14.99 23.82
N CYS A 252 -1.71 15.88 22.85
CA CYS A 252 -0.86 15.58 21.70
C CYS A 252 0.59 15.21 22.08
N GLY A 253 1.13 15.77 23.16
CA GLY A 253 2.48 15.43 23.67
C GLY A 253 2.55 14.21 24.59
N GLY A 254 1.41 13.58 24.93
CA GLY A 254 1.33 12.42 25.80
C GLY A 254 1.18 11.10 25.06
N LEU A 255 0.82 10.04 25.81
CA LEU A 255 0.62 8.70 25.26
C LEU A 255 -0.54 8.61 24.24
N ALA A 256 -1.50 9.54 24.30
CA ALA A 256 -2.59 9.65 23.33
C ALA A 256 -2.13 10.30 22.01
N GLY A 257 -0.96 10.93 21.97
CA GLY A 257 -0.38 11.55 20.78
C GLY A 257 -0.08 10.54 19.68
N SER A 258 -0.32 10.96 18.44
CA SER A 258 0.02 10.18 17.25
C SER A 258 0.12 11.09 16.04
N ALA A 259 0.86 10.66 15.01
CA ALA A 259 0.88 11.35 13.72
C ALA A 259 -0.51 11.50 13.09
N VAL A 260 -1.43 10.57 13.41
CA VAL A 260 -2.83 10.65 12.98
C VAL A 260 -3.57 11.76 13.73
N LEU A 261 -3.44 11.83 15.05
CA LEU A 261 -4.03 12.90 15.87
C LEU A 261 -3.56 14.27 15.37
N ASP A 262 -2.24 14.44 15.17
CA ASP A 262 -1.67 15.73 14.73
C ASP A 262 -2.15 16.13 13.34
N ALA A 263 -2.27 15.17 12.41
CA ALA A 263 -2.70 15.44 11.04
C ALA A 263 -4.21 15.64 10.92
N LYS A 264 -5.03 14.93 11.73
CA LYS A 264 -6.48 14.83 11.49
C LYS A 264 -7.35 15.61 12.46
N ALA A 265 -6.93 15.82 13.71
CA ALA A 265 -7.71 16.62 14.66
C ALA A 265 -7.93 18.06 14.17
N PRO A 266 -6.92 18.81 13.65
CA PRO A 266 -7.16 20.10 13.05
C PRO A 266 -8.16 20.07 11.89
N MET A 267 -8.09 19.06 11.01
CA MET A 267 -9.01 18.92 9.88
C MET A 267 -10.46 18.76 10.33
N VAL A 268 -10.70 17.96 11.39
CA VAL A 268 -12.03 17.78 11.98
C VAL A 268 -12.54 19.10 12.55
N MET A 269 -11.74 19.76 13.39
CA MET A 269 -12.12 21.02 14.05
C MET A 269 -12.34 22.17 13.07
N ASP A 270 -11.64 22.17 11.93
CA ASP A 270 -11.80 23.19 10.85
C ASP A 270 -12.86 22.79 9.82
N ARG A 271 -13.53 21.64 9.98
CA ARG A 271 -14.48 21.08 9.00
C ARG A 271 -13.88 20.94 7.61
N ASN A 272 -12.57 20.72 7.52
CA ASN A 272 -11.83 20.58 6.28
C ASN A 272 -11.62 19.10 5.92
N PHE A 273 -12.59 18.50 5.26
CA PHE A 273 -12.54 17.10 4.81
C PHE A 273 -12.06 16.96 3.37
N LYS A 274 -11.27 17.93 2.87
CA LYS A 274 -10.61 17.79 1.57
C LYS A 274 -9.66 16.58 1.59
N PRO A 275 -9.78 15.66 0.64
CA PRO A 275 -9.13 14.37 0.76
C PRO A 275 -7.61 14.42 0.61
N GLY A 276 -6.89 14.01 1.66
CA GLY A 276 -5.53 13.48 1.57
C GLY A 276 -5.54 11.97 1.36
N PHE A 277 -6.54 11.27 1.96
CA PHE A 277 -6.82 9.86 1.73
C PHE A 277 -8.33 9.61 1.91
N ARG A 278 -9.01 9.17 0.85
CA ARG A 278 -10.46 9.05 0.79
C ARG A 278 -10.99 7.89 1.63
N ILE A 279 -12.19 8.06 2.19
CA ILE A 279 -12.93 7.00 2.91
C ILE A 279 -13.04 5.72 2.06
N GLU A 280 -13.45 5.81 0.79
CA GLU A 280 -13.60 4.64 -0.10
C GLU A 280 -12.30 3.84 -0.27
N LEU A 281 -11.13 4.51 -0.28
CA LEU A 281 -9.84 3.83 -0.36
C LEU A 281 -9.46 3.18 0.98
N HIS A 282 -9.87 3.77 2.10
CA HIS A 282 -9.65 3.17 3.40
C HIS A 282 -10.55 1.95 3.61
N ILE A 283 -11.82 2.02 3.21
CA ILE A 283 -12.73 0.86 3.18
C ILE A 283 -12.09 -0.30 2.40
N LYS A 284 -11.56 -0.03 1.20
CA LYS A 284 -10.86 -1.05 0.41
C LYS A 284 -9.69 -1.68 1.17
N ASP A 285 -8.87 -0.87 1.85
CA ASP A 285 -7.72 -1.37 2.61
C ASP A 285 -8.17 -2.20 3.83
N LEU A 286 -9.22 -1.78 4.54
CA LEU A 286 -9.78 -2.53 5.66
C LEU A 286 -10.47 -3.82 5.19
N ALA A 287 -11.13 -3.83 4.04
CA ALA A 287 -11.66 -5.05 3.43
C ALA A 287 -10.53 -6.06 3.15
N ASN A 288 -9.43 -5.63 2.52
CA ASN A 288 -8.27 -6.48 2.31
C ASN A 288 -7.67 -7.00 3.65
N ALA A 289 -7.70 -6.18 4.73
CA ALA A 289 -7.24 -6.60 6.05
C ALA A 289 -8.16 -7.68 6.66
N LEU A 290 -9.49 -7.49 6.57
CA LEU A 290 -10.47 -8.45 7.10
C LEU A 290 -10.46 -9.75 6.30
N ASP A 291 -10.38 -9.70 4.97
CA ASP A 291 -10.24 -10.90 4.13
C ASP A 291 -8.97 -11.69 4.49
N THR A 292 -7.84 -10.98 4.64
CA THR A 292 -6.59 -11.60 5.08
C THR A 292 -6.72 -12.21 6.47
N SER A 293 -7.38 -11.49 7.40
CA SER A 293 -7.58 -11.95 8.78
C SER A 293 -8.38 -13.25 8.85
N GLN A 294 -9.42 -13.38 8.02
CA GLN A 294 -10.22 -14.61 7.91
C GLN A 294 -9.39 -15.79 7.39
N GLN A 295 -8.55 -15.56 6.38
CA GLN A 295 -7.71 -16.61 5.79
C GLN A 295 -6.67 -17.17 6.77
N ILE A 296 -6.13 -16.33 7.66
CA ILE A 296 -5.09 -16.73 8.63
C ILE A 296 -5.63 -16.97 10.05
N GLY A 297 -6.93 -16.75 10.28
CA GLY A 297 -7.57 -16.92 11.58
C GLY A 297 -7.18 -15.87 12.64
N ALA A 298 -6.86 -14.64 12.24
CA ALA A 298 -6.51 -13.52 13.13
C ALA A 298 -7.71 -12.56 13.32
N PRO A 299 -8.48 -12.60 14.41
CA PRO A 299 -9.68 -11.77 14.58
C PRO A 299 -9.35 -10.28 14.66
N LEU A 300 -10.10 -9.43 13.92
CA LEU A 300 -9.96 -7.97 13.87
C LEU A 300 -11.31 -7.28 14.22
N PRO A 301 -11.85 -7.43 15.44
CA PRO A 301 -13.20 -6.94 15.78
C PRO A 301 -13.33 -5.41 15.66
N LEU A 302 -12.34 -4.64 16.13
CA LEU A 302 -12.36 -3.18 16.05
C LEU A 302 -12.26 -2.67 14.60
N THR A 303 -11.47 -3.34 13.78
CA THR A 303 -11.36 -3.01 12.34
C THR A 303 -12.67 -3.22 11.62
N GLY A 304 -13.40 -4.31 11.93
CA GLY A 304 -14.73 -4.57 11.41
C GLY A 304 -15.71 -3.44 11.76
N ALA A 305 -15.74 -3.06 13.04
CA ALA A 305 -16.61 -1.98 13.52
C ALA A 305 -16.32 -0.64 12.80
N VAL A 306 -15.04 -0.26 12.68
CA VAL A 306 -14.67 0.99 12.00
C VAL A 306 -14.98 0.93 10.49
N MET A 307 -14.83 -0.22 9.86
CA MET A 307 -15.21 -0.38 8.45
C MET A 307 -16.71 -0.14 8.23
N GLU A 308 -17.58 -0.70 9.10
CA GLU A 308 -19.03 -0.46 9.04
C GLU A 308 -19.37 1.05 9.18
N MET A 309 -18.70 1.75 10.10
CA MET A 309 -18.88 3.21 10.26
C MET A 309 -18.48 3.98 9.01
N MET A 310 -17.36 3.61 8.38
CA MET A 310 -16.91 4.23 7.13
C MET A 310 -17.86 3.91 5.95
N GLN A 311 -18.42 2.71 5.90
CA GLN A 311 -19.43 2.32 4.90
C GLN A 311 -20.74 3.10 5.07
N ALA A 312 -21.17 3.36 6.31
CA ALA A 312 -22.31 4.21 6.58
C ALA A 312 -22.08 5.63 6.01
N LEU A 313 -20.91 6.23 6.27
CA LEU A 313 -20.55 7.54 5.72
C LEU A 313 -20.44 7.51 4.18
N GLN A 314 -19.98 6.42 3.59
CA GLN A 314 -19.98 6.28 2.13
C GLN A 314 -21.39 6.26 1.57
N ALA A 315 -22.34 5.57 2.23
CA ALA A 315 -23.76 5.57 1.85
C ALA A 315 -24.38 6.97 1.96
N ASP A 316 -23.93 7.78 2.94
CA ASP A 316 -24.32 9.19 3.13
C ASP A 316 -23.63 10.15 2.13
N GLY A 317 -22.88 9.64 1.16
CA GLY A 317 -22.23 10.45 0.11
C GLY A 317 -20.84 10.98 0.46
N LEU A 318 -20.26 10.60 1.61
CA LEU A 318 -18.94 11.06 2.06
C LEU A 318 -17.79 10.15 1.61
N GLY A 319 -18.01 9.20 0.71
CA GLY A 319 -16.97 8.26 0.24
C GLY A 319 -15.73 8.93 -0.35
N ALA A 320 -15.90 10.08 -1.01
CA ALA A 320 -14.81 10.87 -1.59
C ALA A 320 -14.14 11.85 -0.60
N ALA A 321 -14.70 12.01 0.61
CA ALA A 321 -14.11 12.86 1.65
C ALA A 321 -12.86 12.21 2.26
N ASP A 322 -12.03 13.03 2.92
CA ASP A 322 -10.90 12.52 3.72
C ASP A 322 -11.40 11.59 4.83
N HIS A 323 -10.65 10.54 5.12
CA HIS A 323 -11.01 9.56 6.14
C HIS A 323 -11.13 10.14 7.57
N SER A 324 -10.64 11.36 7.81
CA SER A 324 -10.93 12.12 9.05
C SER A 324 -12.41 12.45 9.21
N ALA A 325 -13.19 12.44 8.12
CA ALA A 325 -14.64 12.59 8.17
C ALA A 325 -15.34 11.43 8.92
N LEU A 326 -14.62 10.39 9.36
CA LEU A 326 -15.11 9.41 10.31
C LEU A 326 -15.66 10.09 11.58
N ALA A 327 -15.16 11.26 11.95
CA ALA A 327 -15.69 12.07 13.04
C ALA A 327 -17.19 12.40 12.86
N CYS A 328 -17.64 12.61 11.62
CA CYS A 328 -19.04 12.94 11.33
C CYS A 328 -20.00 11.80 11.77
N TYR A 329 -19.56 10.54 11.71
CA TYR A 329 -20.36 9.42 12.21
C TYR A 329 -20.65 9.55 13.71
N TYR A 330 -19.62 9.85 14.51
CA TYR A 330 -19.75 10.03 15.95
C TYR A 330 -20.50 11.31 16.32
N GLU A 331 -20.33 12.37 15.54
CA GLU A 331 -21.05 13.64 15.68
C GLU A 331 -22.56 13.44 15.46
N GLN A 332 -22.95 12.67 14.44
CA GLN A 332 -24.35 12.32 14.18
C GLN A 332 -24.96 11.57 15.36
N LEU A 333 -24.27 10.55 15.92
CA LEU A 333 -24.72 9.81 17.08
C LEU A 333 -24.87 10.70 18.33
N ALA A 334 -23.96 11.62 18.53
CA ALA A 334 -23.94 12.52 19.68
C ALA A 334 -24.77 13.79 19.47
N GLN A 335 -25.26 14.06 18.27
CA GLN A 335 -25.97 15.30 17.89
C GLN A 335 -25.17 16.55 18.29
N ILE A 336 -23.91 16.59 17.91
CA ILE A 336 -23.00 17.72 18.14
C ILE A 336 -21.93 17.76 17.03
N GLU A 337 -21.40 18.94 16.75
CA GLU A 337 -20.28 19.11 15.83
C GLU A 337 -19.00 19.48 16.60
N VAL A 338 -17.87 18.90 16.21
CA VAL A 338 -16.54 19.22 16.74
C VAL A 338 -15.98 20.39 15.93
N ILE A 339 -16.05 21.58 16.48
CA ILE A 339 -15.56 22.83 15.87
C ILE A 339 -14.72 23.62 16.88
N ARG A 340 -13.76 24.42 16.39
CA ARG A 340 -12.99 25.38 17.17
C ARG A 340 -13.33 26.81 16.82
#